data_39bfd928ca043273442ce38af6873bae
#
_entry.id   39bfd928ca043273442ce38af6873bae
#
_cell.length_a   1.000
_cell.length_b   1.000
_cell.length_c   1.000
_cell.angle_alpha   90.00
_cell.angle_beta   90.00
_cell.angle_gamma   90.00
#
_symmetry.space_group_name_H-M   'P 1'
#
loop_
_entity.id
_entity.type
_entity.pdbx_description
1 polymer ?
#
loop_
_entity_poly.entity_id
_entity_poly.type
_entity_poly.pdbx_seq_one_letter_code
_entity_poly.pdbx_strand_id
1 'polypeptide(L)'
;MMNFLKLAALGVVVLLIGAYFVVAYALGSVVKAGVNSFGPRLTQTKVVLAGASISPLTGSGTLSGLAVGNPKGWSEGNAFALGKVHIDVDPLSIFGDHVVINELIIDQPEFAYETKIVTSNIKDLLKNIE
;
A
#
# COMPACT_ATOMS: atom_id res chain seq x y z
N MET A 1 -27.69 -11.26 -36.39
CA MET A 1 -27.95 -12.11 -35.19
C MET A 1 -26.65 -12.75 -34.74
N MET A 2 -26.29 -12.59 -33.46
CA MET A 2 -25.11 -13.22 -32.89
C MET A 2 -25.34 -14.72 -32.73
N ASN A 3 -24.40 -15.54 -33.14
CA ASN A 3 -24.52 -16.98 -32.96
C ASN A 3 -24.14 -17.35 -31.51
N PHE A 4 -24.43 -18.59 -31.13
CA PHE A 4 -24.20 -19.08 -29.76
C PHE A 4 -22.75 -18.95 -29.31
N LEU A 5 -21.80 -19.21 -30.21
CA LEU A 5 -20.36 -19.12 -29.88
C LEU A 5 -19.95 -17.68 -29.52
N LYS A 6 -20.48 -16.69 -30.26
CA LYS A 6 -20.19 -15.29 -29.95
C LYS A 6 -20.78 -14.86 -28.61
N LEU A 7 -21.98 -15.32 -28.32
CA LEU A 7 -22.61 -15.03 -27.02
C LEU A 7 -21.85 -15.67 -25.86
N ALA A 8 -21.40 -16.92 -26.05
CA ALA A 8 -20.59 -17.59 -25.03
C ALA A 8 -19.24 -16.89 -24.80
N ALA A 9 -18.59 -16.47 -25.89
CA ALA A 9 -17.32 -15.74 -25.79
C ALA A 9 -17.51 -14.40 -25.08
N LEU A 10 -18.58 -13.67 -25.39
CA LEU A 10 -18.89 -12.41 -24.73
C LEU A 10 -19.14 -12.61 -23.23
N GLY A 11 -19.89 -13.66 -22.87
CA GLY A 11 -20.13 -14.00 -21.47
C GLY A 11 -18.86 -14.31 -20.70
N VAL A 12 -17.93 -15.06 -21.30
CA VAL A 12 -16.63 -15.35 -20.71
C VAL A 12 -15.81 -14.09 -20.49
N VAL A 13 -15.77 -13.19 -21.50
CA VAL A 13 -15.06 -11.91 -21.38
C VAL A 13 -15.63 -11.07 -20.24
N VAL A 14 -16.95 -10.97 -20.13
CA VAL A 14 -17.60 -10.22 -19.04
C VAL A 14 -17.25 -10.81 -17.70
N LEU A 15 -17.27 -12.15 -17.57
CA LEU A 15 -16.89 -12.82 -16.32
C LEU A 15 -15.44 -12.55 -15.94
N LEU A 16 -14.53 -12.58 -16.90
CA LEU A 16 -13.10 -12.31 -16.66
C LEU A 16 -12.88 -10.88 -16.21
N ILE A 17 -13.56 -9.92 -16.84
CA ILE A 17 -13.47 -8.50 -16.45
C ILE A 17 -14.03 -8.31 -15.05
N GLY A 18 -15.19 -8.90 -14.75
CA GLY A 18 -15.77 -8.82 -13.41
C GLY A 18 -14.88 -9.43 -12.35
N ALA A 19 -14.31 -10.60 -12.63
CA ALA A 19 -13.39 -11.27 -11.71
C ALA A 19 -12.14 -10.42 -11.47
N TYR A 20 -11.61 -9.76 -12.50
CA TYR A 20 -10.48 -8.87 -12.37
C TYR A 20 -10.77 -7.72 -11.39
N PHE A 21 -11.92 -7.05 -11.55
CA PHE A 21 -12.27 -5.95 -10.66
C PHE A 21 -12.50 -6.41 -9.22
N VAL A 22 -13.07 -7.60 -9.02
CA VAL A 22 -13.24 -8.17 -7.69
C VAL A 22 -11.88 -8.44 -7.03
N VAL A 23 -10.96 -9.05 -7.77
CA VAL A 23 -9.61 -9.33 -7.27
C VAL A 23 -8.85 -8.03 -6.97
N ALA A 24 -8.94 -7.04 -7.85
CA ALA A 24 -8.29 -5.75 -7.65
C ALA A 24 -8.80 -5.06 -6.38
N TYR A 25 -10.12 -5.05 -6.19
CA TYR A 25 -10.72 -4.48 -4.98
C TYR A 25 -10.29 -5.25 -3.72
N ALA A 26 -10.31 -6.58 -3.78
CA ALA A 26 -9.91 -7.41 -2.65
C ALA A 26 -8.45 -7.20 -2.27
N LEU A 27 -7.55 -7.04 -3.25
CA LEU A 27 -6.14 -6.76 -2.99
C LEU A 27 -5.95 -5.43 -2.27
N GLY A 28 -6.66 -4.38 -2.70
CA GLY A 28 -6.61 -3.10 -2.02
C GLY A 28 -7.09 -3.20 -0.57
N SER A 29 -8.19 -3.90 -0.34
CA SER A 29 -8.72 -4.11 1.01
C SER A 29 -7.77 -4.91 1.89
N VAL A 30 -7.12 -5.94 1.35
CA VAL A 30 -6.14 -6.74 2.08
C VAL A 30 -4.93 -5.89 2.47
N VAL A 31 -4.43 -5.07 1.55
CA VAL A 31 -3.29 -4.18 1.84
C VAL A 31 -3.67 -3.19 2.94
N LYS A 32 -4.82 -2.56 2.83
CA LYS A 32 -5.30 -1.62 3.86
C LYS A 32 -5.43 -2.32 5.21
N ALA A 33 -6.08 -3.47 5.26
CA ALA A 33 -6.24 -4.23 6.50
C ALA A 33 -4.90 -4.67 7.07
N GLY A 34 -3.98 -5.12 6.22
CA GLY A 34 -2.65 -5.52 6.63
C GLY A 34 -1.85 -4.39 7.26
N VAL A 35 -1.84 -3.21 6.63
CA VAL A 35 -1.15 -2.05 7.16
C VAL A 35 -1.76 -1.61 8.49
N ASN A 36 -3.09 -1.55 8.59
CA ASN A 36 -3.76 -1.14 9.81
C ASN A 36 -3.62 -2.15 10.96
N SER A 37 -3.43 -3.44 10.65
CA SER A 37 -3.27 -4.49 11.66
C SER A 37 -1.83 -4.72 12.05
N PHE A 38 -0.93 -4.88 11.07
CA PHE A 38 0.47 -5.22 11.33
C PHE A 38 1.37 -4.00 11.52
N GLY A 39 1.03 -2.87 10.89
CA GLY A 39 1.81 -1.65 11.02
C GLY A 39 2.03 -1.23 12.47
N PRO A 40 0.98 -1.10 13.28
CA PRO A 40 1.14 -0.73 14.69
C PRO A 40 1.95 -1.74 15.50
N ARG A 41 1.83 -3.02 15.18
CA ARG A 41 2.60 -4.07 15.88
C ARG A 41 4.08 -3.99 15.58
N LEU A 42 4.44 -3.75 14.30
CA LEU A 42 5.82 -3.69 13.88
C LEU A 42 6.51 -2.41 14.34
N THR A 43 5.81 -1.28 14.29
CA THR A 43 6.38 0.02 14.63
C THR A 43 6.20 0.39 16.10
N GLN A 44 5.35 -0.33 16.82
CA GLN A 44 4.97 -0.03 18.21
C GLN A 44 4.42 1.39 18.36
N THR A 45 3.72 1.85 17.32
CA THR A 45 3.10 3.17 17.29
C THR A 45 1.84 3.10 16.43
N LYS A 46 1.12 4.21 16.34
CA LYS A 46 -0.10 4.28 15.55
C LYS A 46 0.25 4.32 14.07
N VAL A 47 -0.31 3.40 13.30
CA VAL A 47 -0.18 3.38 11.84
C VAL A 47 -1.57 3.26 11.25
N VAL A 48 -1.92 4.18 10.35
CA VAL A 48 -3.23 4.22 9.69
C VAL A 48 -3.04 4.39 8.19
N LEU A 49 -3.79 3.61 7.42
CA LEU A 49 -3.88 3.74 5.97
C LEU A 49 -5.35 3.94 5.62
N ALA A 50 -5.66 5.08 4.98
CA ALA A 50 -7.04 5.42 4.64
C ALA A 50 -7.58 4.59 3.48
N GLY A 51 -6.75 4.29 2.50
CA GLY A 51 -7.19 3.49 1.36
C GLY A 51 -6.04 2.92 0.56
N ALA A 52 -6.34 1.89 -0.22
CA ALA A 52 -5.39 1.28 -1.12
C ALA A 52 -6.11 0.82 -2.38
N SER A 53 -5.47 1.00 -3.52
CA SER A 53 -5.98 0.59 -4.82
C SER A 53 -4.87 -0.16 -5.56
N ILE A 54 -5.14 -1.40 -5.96
CA ILE A 54 -4.16 -2.25 -6.61
C ILE A 54 -4.69 -2.68 -7.97
N SER A 55 -3.83 -2.58 -9.00
CA SER A 55 -4.12 -3.08 -10.35
C SER A 55 -3.16 -4.22 -10.66
N PRO A 56 -3.61 -5.48 -10.52
CA PRO A 56 -2.69 -6.62 -10.66
C PRO A 56 -2.15 -6.83 -12.07
N LEU A 57 -2.90 -6.45 -13.11
CA LEU A 57 -2.43 -6.62 -14.49
C LEU A 57 -1.29 -5.67 -14.85
N THR A 58 -1.34 -4.45 -14.35
CA THR A 58 -0.33 -3.44 -14.67
C THR A 58 0.77 -3.37 -13.64
N GLY A 59 0.56 -3.96 -12.46
CA GLY A 59 1.49 -3.87 -11.35
C GLY A 59 1.47 -2.53 -10.62
N SER A 60 0.44 -1.72 -10.86
CA SER A 60 0.30 -0.41 -10.22
C SER A 60 -0.43 -0.51 -8.90
N GLY A 61 0.00 0.27 -7.92
CA GLY A 61 -0.67 0.39 -6.64
C GLY A 61 -0.63 1.83 -6.14
N THR A 62 -1.70 2.26 -5.52
CA THR A 62 -1.78 3.58 -4.91
C THR A 62 -2.27 3.43 -3.47
N LEU A 63 -1.49 3.95 -2.54
CA LEU A 63 -1.86 4.03 -1.12
C LEU A 63 -2.23 5.47 -0.82
N SER A 64 -3.32 5.67 -0.10
CA SER A 64 -3.84 7.01 0.21
C SER A 64 -3.92 7.20 1.72
N GLY A 65 -3.44 8.33 2.21
CA GLY A 65 -3.57 8.72 3.60
C GLY A 65 -2.83 7.80 4.57
N LEU A 66 -1.56 7.53 4.29
CA LEU A 66 -0.70 6.79 5.22
C LEU A 66 -0.17 7.73 6.30
N ALA A 67 -0.38 7.38 7.56
CA ALA A 67 0.13 8.12 8.71
C ALA A 67 0.79 7.18 9.68
N VAL A 68 2.00 7.53 10.12
CA VAL A 68 2.75 6.77 11.12
C VAL A 68 3.03 7.69 12.31
N GLY A 69 2.52 7.31 13.48
CA GLY A 69 2.67 8.10 14.70
C GLY A 69 4.08 8.04 15.25
N ASN A 70 4.36 8.96 16.18
CA ASN A 70 5.63 8.96 16.90
C ASN A 70 5.69 7.78 17.86
N PRO A 71 6.89 7.21 18.08
CA PRO A 71 7.05 6.18 19.11
C PRO A 71 6.84 6.77 20.52
N LYS A 72 6.67 5.88 21.48
CA LYS A 72 6.42 6.25 22.88
C LYS A 72 7.55 7.10 23.43
N GLY A 73 7.20 8.16 24.13
CA GLY A 73 8.16 9.09 24.72
C GLY A 73 8.41 10.34 23.87
N TRP A 74 7.78 10.44 22.72
CA TRP A 74 7.86 11.60 21.83
C TRP A 74 6.51 12.30 21.78
N SER A 75 6.44 13.45 21.10
CA SER A 75 5.20 14.23 20.96
C SER A 75 4.06 13.37 20.41
N GLU A 76 2.85 13.66 20.83
CA GLU A 76 1.67 13.10 20.19
C GLU A 76 1.59 13.60 18.76
N GLY A 77 1.05 12.77 17.87
CA GLY A 77 0.93 13.08 16.45
C GLY A 77 1.76 12.13 15.61
N ASN A 78 2.03 12.53 14.39
CA ASN A 78 2.66 11.64 13.41
C ASN A 78 4.15 11.93 13.28
N ALA A 79 4.96 10.88 13.21
CA ALA A 79 6.35 11.00 12.79
C ALA A 79 6.44 11.39 11.32
N PHE A 80 5.58 10.79 10.49
CA PHE A 80 5.42 11.19 9.11
C PHE A 80 4.03 10.84 8.62
N ALA A 81 3.60 11.52 7.56
CA ALA A 81 2.35 11.23 6.87
C ALA A 81 2.56 11.44 5.37
N LEU A 82 1.95 10.57 4.58
CA LEU A 82 2.02 10.64 3.13
C LEU A 82 0.60 10.75 2.59
N GLY A 83 0.34 11.79 1.78
CA GLY A 83 -0.98 11.97 1.18
C GLY A 83 -1.30 10.88 0.19
N LYS A 84 -0.34 10.57 -0.67
CA LYS A 84 -0.51 9.52 -1.69
C LYS A 84 0.85 8.91 -2.01
N VAL A 85 0.88 7.58 -2.11
CA VAL A 85 2.05 6.84 -2.57
C VAL A 85 1.63 6.02 -3.78
N HIS A 86 2.26 6.26 -4.92
CA HIS A 86 2.03 5.50 -6.13
C HIS A 86 3.25 4.61 -6.41
N ILE A 87 3.02 3.32 -6.56
CA ILE A 87 4.05 2.33 -6.84
C ILE A 87 3.69 1.61 -8.13
N ASP A 88 4.66 1.51 -9.02
CA ASP A 88 4.51 0.75 -10.26
C ASP A 88 5.60 -0.31 -10.32
N VAL A 89 5.19 -1.57 -10.30
CA VAL A 89 6.12 -2.71 -10.34
C VAL A 89 5.91 -3.50 -11.63
N ASP A 90 6.95 -4.22 -12.06
CA ASP A 90 6.81 -5.21 -13.12
C ASP A 90 6.03 -6.41 -12.56
N PRO A 91 4.79 -6.68 -13.04
CA PRO A 91 3.97 -7.74 -12.44
C PRO A 91 4.59 -9.12 -12.52
N LEU A 92 5.35 -9.41 -13.57
CA LEU A 92 6.02 -10.71 -13.71
C LEU A 92 7.21 -10.86 -12.78
N SER A 93 7.80 -9.74 -12.34
CA SER A 93 8.95 -9.79 -11.42
C SER A 93 8.58 -10.32 -10.03
N ILE A 94 7.30 -10.28 -9.66
CA ILE A 94 6.83 -10.79 -8.36
C ILE A 94 7.09 -12.29 -8.23
N PHE A 95 7.08 -13.01 -9.34
CA PHE A 95 7.33 -14.45 -9.36
C PHE A 95 8.82 -14.81 -9.50
N GLY A 96 9.70 -13.83 -9.65
CA GLY A 96 11.14 -14.03 -9.76
C GLY A 96 11.85 -13.83 -8.42
N ASP A 97 13.17 -13.79 -8.47
CA ASP A 97 14.01 -13.61 -7.28
C ASP A 97 13.97 -12.18 -6.74
N HIS A 98 13.69 -11.22 -7.61
CA HIS A 98 13.68 -9.80 -7.25
C HIS A 98 12.42 -9.13 -7.79
N VAL A 99 11.75 -8.34 -6.95
CA VAL A 99 10.66 -7.49 -7.37
C VAL A 99 11.24 -6.23 -8.00
N VAL A 100 10.84 -5.95 -9.24
CA VAL A 100 11.32 -4.77 -9.97
C VAL A 100 10.30 -3.65 -9.81
N ILE A 101 10.74 -2.55 -9.17
CA ILE A 101 9.94 -1.34 -9.00
C ILE A 101 10.33 -0.37 -10.12
N ASN A 102 9.39 -0.07 -11.02
CA ASN A 102 9.61 0.83 -12.15
C ASN A 102 9.45 2.29 -11.74
N GLU A 103 8.56 2.56 -10.79
CA GLU A 103 8.26 3.93 -10.40
C GLU A 103 7.77 3.95 -8.96
N LEU A 104 8.18 4.99 -8.24
CA LEU A 104 7.69 5.27 -6.89
C LEU A 104 7.51 6.78 -6.79
N ILE A 105 6.27 7.21 -6.58
CA ILE A 105 5.92 8.61 -6.41
C ILE A 105 5.29 8.80 -5.04
N ILE A 106 5.81 9.75 -4.29
CA ILE A 106 5.26 10.11 -2.98
C ILE A 106 4.78 11.55 -3.07
N ASP A 107 3.48 11.74 -2.93
CA ASP A 107 2.85 13.05 -2.95
C ASP A 107 2.52 13.52 -1.55
N GLN A 108 2.70 14.81 -1.30
CA GLN A 108 2.35 15.46 -0.03
C GLN A 108 2.98 14.76 1.19
N PRO A 109 4.30 14.51 1.18
CA PRO A 109 4.93 13.95 2.37
C PRO A 109 5.03 14.99 3.49
N GLU A 110 4.75 14.58 4.70
CA GLU A 110 4.89 15.39 5.90
C GLU A 110 5.74 14.63 6.91
N PHE A 111 6.78 15.27 7.40
CA PHE A 111 7.69 14.68 8.37
C PHE A 111 7.80 15.61 9.58
N ALA A 112 7.67 15.04 10.77
CA ALA A 112 7.95 15.71 12.03
C ALA A 112 9.18 15.05 12.63
N TYR A 113 10.31 15.76 12.63
CA TYR A 113 11.56 15.23 13.16
C TYR A 113 11.84 15.82 14.52
N GLU A 114 11.98 14.96 15.50
CA GLU A 114 12.31 15.34 16.87
C GLU A 114 13.62 14.67 17.30
N THR A 115 14.47 15.40 17.99
CA THR A 115 15.72 14.85 18.52
C THR A 115 15.82 15.07 20.02
N LYS A 116 16.44 14.12 20.68
CA LYS A 116 16.94 14.23 22.05
C LYS A 116 18.46 14.12 22.02
N ILE A 117 19.12 14.38 23.13
CA ILE A 117 20.58 14.37 23.18
C ILE A 117 21.18 13.08 22.59
N VAL A 118 20.51 11.94 22.79
CA VAL A 118 21.05 10.61 22.45
C VAL A 118 20.35 10.00 21.23
N THR A 119 19.09 10.38 20.93
CA THR A 119 18.29 9.71 19.91
C THR A 119 17.31 10.66 19.23
N SER A 120 16.54 10.16 18.27
CA SER A 120 15.47 10.89 17.61
C SER A 120 14.22 10.01 17.51
N ASN A 121 13.06 10.65 17.24
CA ASN A 121 11.81 9.92 17.03
C ASN A 121 11.91 8.94 15.87
N ILE A 122 12.59 9.30 14.79
CA ILE A 122 12.78 8.43 13.62
C ILE A 122 13.68 7.26 13.96
N LYS A 123 14.75 7.47 14.72
CA LYS A 123 15.63 6.38 15.17
C LYS A 123 14.88 5.39 16.05
N ASP A 124 14.06 5.88 16.97
CA ASP A 124 13.26 5.01 17.84
C ASP A 124 12.23 4.22 17.04
N LEU A 125 11.62 4.85 16.05
CA LEU A 125 10.68 4.17 15.17
C LEU A 125 11.37 3.05 14.39
N LEU A 126 12.54 3.31 13.81
CA LEU A 126 13.32 2.31 13.09
C LEU A 126 13.76 1.17 14.00
N LYS A 127 14.16 1.49 15.22
CA LYS A 127 14.54 0.47 16.20
C LYS A 127 13.38 -0.47 16.54
N ASN A 128 12.16 0.04 16.62
CA ASN A 128 10.98 -0.78 16.90
C ASN A 128 10.68 -1.78 15.78
N ILE A 129 11.10 -1.48 14.55
CA ILE A 129 10.88 -2.33 13.38
C ILE A 129 11.94 -3.43 13.26
N GLU A 130 13.11 -3.23 13.80
CA GLU A 130 14.21 -4.22 13.77
C GLU A 130 13.88 -5.50 14.49
#